data_dd3e29d54ed190cdf97488a6712cbe80
#
_entry.id   dd3e29d54ed190cdf97488a6712cbe80
#
_cell.length_a   1.000
_cell.length_b   1.000
_cell.length_c   1.000
_cell.angle_alpha   90.00
_cell.angle_beta   90.00
_cell.angle_gamma   90.00
#
_symmetry.space_group_name_H-M   'P 1'
#
loop_
_entity.id
_entity.type
_entity.pdbx_description
1 polymer ?
#
loop_
_entity_poly.entity_id
_entity_poly.type
_entity_poly.pdbx_seq_one_letter_code
_entity_poly.pdbx_strand_id
1 'polypeptide(L)'
;MQYVSIRPPPKQQDAPAPHNPAWQAQLFSAKAVGRGGIVRRKKRDVHREVGYDALLAEVKSRGFHLIECGNQYVIICNAGQMRVHC
;
A
#
# COMPACT_ATOMS: atom_id res chain seq x y z
N MET A 1 3.95 26.90 15.70
CA MET A 1 3.75 26.75 15.23
C MET A 1 3.97 26.34 14.60
N GLN A 2 4.03 26.25 14.61
CA GLN A 2 3.95 25.95 14.01
C GLN A 2 4.10 25.38 13.27
N TYR A 3 3.98 25.26 13.29
CA TYR A 3 3.80 24.65 12.54
C TYR A 3 3.60 24.43 11.86
N VAL A 4 3.53 24.37 12.22
CA VAL A 4 3.07 24.22 11.57
C VAL A 4 2.86 23.89 10.67
N SER A 5 2.72 23.96 10.80
CA SER A 5 2.32 23.83 10.04
C SER A 5 2.03 23.61 9.15
N ILE A 6 1.94 23.64 9.01
CA ILE A 6 1.62 23.61 8.48
C ILE A 6 1.50 23.29 7.42
N ARG A 7 1.44 23.04 7.03
CA ARG A 7 1.35 22.70 6.12
C ARG A 7 0.72 22.12 5.51
N PRO A 8 0.53 22.19 4.90
CA PRO A 8 0.00 21.60 4.31
C PRO A 8 -0.04 20.84 3.55
N PRO A 9 -0.33 20.71 3.39
CA PRO A 9 -0.42 20.01 2.74
C PRO A 9 -0.75 19.65 1.82
N PRO A 10 -0.67 19.62 1.46
CA PRO A 10 -0.97 19.37 0.67
C PRO A 10 -1.48 18.74 -0.10
N LYS A 11 -1.68 18.87 -0.41
CA LYS A 11 -2.14 18.47 -1.00
C LYS A 11 -2.51 17.47 -1.33
N GLN A 12 -3.05 17.35 -1.47
CA GLN A 12 -3.27 16.67 -1.71
C GLN A 12 -2.82 15.92 -2.02
N GLN A 13 -2.71 16.00 -1.91
CA GLN A 13 -2.12 15.63 -2.19
C GLN A 13 -1.55 14.86 -2.31
N ASP A 14 -1.92 14.93 -1.60
CA ASP A 14 -1.21 14.28 -2.37
C ASP A 14 -0.47 12.96 -2.32
N ALA A 15 -1.17 11.87 -2.42
CA ALA A 15 -0.60 10.55 -2.54
C ALA A 15 0.21 10.43 -3.84
N PRO A 16 1.40 9.80 -3.84
CA PRO A 16 2.16 9.60 -5.07
C PRO A 16 1.37 8.76 -6.06
N ALA A 17 1.46 9.10 -7.34
CA ALA A 17 0.81 8.32 -8.37
C ALA A 17 1.63 7.07 -8.67
N PRO A 18 0.98 5.91 -8.93
CA PRO A 18 1.72 4.71 -9.34
C PRO A 18 2.28 4.89 -10.74
N HIS A 19 3.43 4.26 -11.01
CA HIS A 19 4.02 4.29 -12.35
C HIS A 19 3.10 3.63 -13.37
N ASN A 20 2.40 2.57 -12.95
CA ASN A 20 1.48 1.83 -13.80
C ASN A 20 0.16 1.66 -13.04
N PRO A 21 -0.77 2.60 -13.20
CA PRO A 21 -2.05 2.51 -12.47
C PRO A 21 -2.86 1.25 -12.79
N ALA A 22 -2.75 0.73 -14.02
CA ALA A 22 -3.48 -0.48 -14.40
C ALA A 22 -2.98 -1.68 -13.60
N TRP A 23 -1.67 -1.78 -13.39
CA TRP A 23 -1.09 -2.86 -12.61
C TRP A 23 -1.57 -2.80 -11.16
N GLN A 24 -1.60 -1.60 -10.58
CA GLN A 24 -2.07 -1.41 -9.22
C GLN A 24 -3.57 -1.76 -9.10
N ALA A 25 -4.36 -1.32 -10.06
CA ALA A 25 -5.79 -1.65 -10.07
C ALA A 25 -6.01 -3.16 -10.16
N GLN A 26 -5.23 -3.83 -11.00
CA GLN A 26 -5.34 -5.29 -11.13
C GLN A 26 -4.97 -5.99 -9.84
N LEU A 27 -3.93 -5.54 -9.15
CA LEU A 27 -3.52 -6.13 -7.88
C LEU A 27 -4.65 -6.05 -6.85
N PHE A 28 -5.29 -4.89 -6.74
CA PHE A 28 -6.34 -4.69 -5.75
C PHE A 28 -7.71 -5.21 -6.20
N SER A 29 -7.82 -5.71 -7.42
CA SER A 29 -9.04 -6.38 -7.88
C SER A 29 -9.01 -7.89 -7.65
N ALA A 30 -7.92 -8.43 -7.13
CA ALA A 30 -7.79 -9.87 -6.88
C ALA A 30 -8.86 -10.33 -5.89
N LYS A 31 -9.29 -11.59 -6.04
CA LYS A 31 -10.30 -12.15 -5.16
C LYS A 31 -9.91 -12.09 -3.70
N ALA A 32 -8.63 -12.28 -3.40
CA ALA A 32 -8.15 -12.25 -2.02
C ALA A 32 -8.43 -10.90 -1.36
N VAL A 33 -8.39 -9.80 -2.12
CA VAL A 33 -8.67 -8.47 -1.58
C VAL A 33 -10.11 -8.40 -1.08
N GLY A 34 -11.06 -8.85 -1.89
CA GLY A 34 -12.47 -8.81 -1.52
C GLY A 34 -12.82 -9.73 -0.36
N ARG A 35 -12.01 -10.76 -0.12
CA ARG A 35 -12.26 -11.72 0.96
C ARG A 35 -11.48 -11.43 2.22
N GLY A 36 -10.75 -10.33 2.25
CA GLY A 36 -9.89 -10.02 3.40
C GLY A 36 -8.68 -10.92 3.51
N GLY A 37 -8.22 -11.46 2.38
CA GLY A 37 -7.09 -12.38 2.35
C GLY A 37 -5.75 -11.69 2.22
N ILE A 38 -4.79 -12.43 1.69
CA ILE A 38 -3.41 -11.96 1.59
C ILE A 38 -2.97 -11.97 0.13
N VAL A 39 -2.30 -10.89 -0.27
CA VAL A 39 -1.71 -10.77 -1.60
C VAL A 39 -0.21 -10.56 -1.44
N ARG A 40 0.59 -11.27 -2.23
CA ARG A 40 2.04 -11.14 -2.19
C ARG A 40 2.57 -10.75 -3.56
N ARG A 41 3.58 -9.89 -3.58
CA ARG A 41 4.24 -9.48 -4.83
C ARG A 41 5.72 -9.27 -4.55
N LYS A 42 6.55 -9.57 -5.55
CA LYS A 42 7.98 -9.35 -5.43
C LYS A 42 8.28 -7.86 -5.36
N LYS A 43 9.21 -7.49 -4.49
CA LYS A 43 9.58 -6.08 -4.33
C LYS A 43 10.00 -5.45 -5.65
N ARG A 44 10.79 -6.17 -6.45
CA ARG A 44 11.27 -5.62 -7.72
C ARG A 44 10.11 -5.30 -8.66
N ASP A 45 9.06 -6.13 -8.66
CA ASP A 45 7.90 -5.91 -9.52
C ASP A 45 7.13 -4.69 -9.04
N VAL A 46 6.95 -4.56 -7.73
CA VAL A 46 6.28 -3.40 -7.16
C VAL A 46 7.05 -2.12 -7.50
N HIS A 47 8.38 -2.15 -7.30
CA HIS A 47 9.19 -0.97 -7.55
C HIS A 47 9.17 -0.55 -9.01
N ARG A 48 9.15 -1.54 -9.91
CA ARG A 48 9.10 -1.26 -11.34
C ARG A 48 7.73 -0.76 -11.78
N GLU A 49 6.66 -1.37 -11.27
CA GLU A 49 5.31 -1.11 -11.80
C GLU A 49 4.61 0.04 -11.10
N VAL A 50 4.79 0.20 -9.81
CA VAL A 50 4.03 1.25 -9.08
C VAL A 50 4.90 2.12 -8.19
N GLY A 51 5.99 1.58 -7.65
CA GLY A 51 6.79 2.27 -6.65
C GLY A 51 6.26 2.01 -5.24
N TYR A 52 7.18 2.03 -4.28
CA TYR A 52 6.85 1.73 -2.89
C TYR A 52 5.86 2.76 -2.30
N ASP A 53 6.10 4.05 -2.54
CA ASP A 53 5.28 5.09 -1.92
C ASP A 53 3.84 5.02 -2.38
N ALA A 54 3.62 4.76 -3.68
CA ALA A 54 2.27 4.64 -4.22
C ALA A 54 1.56 3.41 -3.65
N LEU A 55 2.29 2.28 -3.53
CA LEU A 55 1.70 1.08 -2.94
C LEU A 55 1.33 1.33 -1.48
N LEU A 56 2.23 1.93 -0.71
CA LEU A 56 1.98 2.22 0.70
C LEU A 56 0.77 3.12 0.87
N ALA A 57 0.66 4.17 0.05
CA ALA A 57 -0.46 5.09 0.12
C ALA A 57 -1.79 4.37 -0.15
N GLU A 58 -1.80 3.49 -1.15
CA GLU A 58 -3.02 2.76 -1.48
C GLU A 58 -3.41 1.79 -0.36
N VAL A 59 -2.43 1.07 0.18
CA VAL A 59 -2.68 0.14 1.29
C VAL A 59 -3.26 0.88 2.49
N LYS A 60 -2.67 2.03 2.82
CA LYS A 60 -3.15 2.84 3.94
C LYS A 60 -4.57 3.35 3.69
N SER A 61 -4.86 3.81 2.48
CA SER A 61 -6.17 4.37 2.18
C SER A 61 -7.27 3.33 2.30
N ARG A 62 -6.94 2.05 2.12
CA ARG A 62 -7.89 0.94 2.27
C ARG A 62 -7.94 0.41 3.70
N GLY A 63 -7.09 0.89 4.59
CA GLY A 63 -7.02 0.39 5.95
C GLY A 63 -6.39 -0.99 6.06
N PHE A 64 -5.66 -1.41 5.03
CA PHE A 64 -4.97 -2.70 5.03
C PHE A 64 -3.60 -2.59 5.69
N HIS A 65 -2.88 -3.71 5.75
CA HIS A 65 -1.53 -3.75 6.32
C HIS A 65 -0.54 -4.15 5.24
N LEU A 66 0.65 -3.54 5.27
CA LEU A 66 1.74 -3.84 4.35
C LEU A 66 2.95 -4.28 5.17
N ILE A 67 3.45 -5.47 4.89
CA ILE A 67 4.64 -5.96 5.54
C ILE A 67 5.64 -6.47 4.49
N GLU A 68 6.88 -6.61 4.91
CA GLU A 68 7.94 -7.14 4.06
C GLU A 68 8.38 -8.48 4.62
N CYS A 69 8.64 -9.41 3.71
CA CYS A 69 9.19 -10.70 4.08
C CYS A 69 10.14 -11.14 2.97
N GLY A 70 11.45 -11.12 3.27
CA GLY A 70 12.45 -11.43 2.26
C GLY A 70 12.38 -10.44 1.11
N ASN A 71 12.23 -10.95 -0.11
CA ASN A 71 12.16 -10.11 -1.30
C ASN A 71 10.73 -9.83 -1.75
N GLN A 72 9.76 -9.97 -0.83
CA GLN A 72 8.35 -9.79 -1.15
C GLN A 72 7.70 -8.75 -0.26
N TYR A 73 6.70 -8.07 -0.81
CA TYR A 73 5.71 -7.33 -0.04
C TYR A 73 4.50 -8.22 0.15
N VAL A 74 3.97 -8.19 1.37
CA VAL A 74 2.79 -8.95 1.74
C VAL A 74 1.72 -7.96 2.16
N ILE A 75 0.58 -7.99 1.48
CA ILE A 75 -0.53 -7.09 1.76
C ILE A 75 -1.61 -7.90 2.44
N ILE A 76 -1.94 -7.52 3.68
CA ILE A 76 -3.00 -8.15 4.43
C ILE A 76 -4.24 -7.30 4.25
N CYS A 77 -5.20 -7.82 3.48
CA CYS A 77 -6.38 -7.08 3.05
C CYS A 77 -7.48 -7.12 4.10
N ASN A 78 -7.11 -6.78 5.32
CA ASN A 78 -7.98 -6.85 6.48
C ASN A 78 -7.64 -5.68 7.38
N ALA A 79 -8.65 -4.92 7.79
CA ALA A 79 -8.46 -3.73 8.63
C ALA A 79 -8.34 -4.07 10.12
N GLY A 80 -8.47 -5.35 10.49
CA GLY A 80 -8.35 -5.76 11.88
C GLY A 80 -6.94 -5.60 12.41
N GLN A 81 -6.79 -5.76 13.73
CA GLN A 81 -5.48 -5.68 14.34
C GLN A 81 -4.60 -6.83 13.89
N MET A 82 -3.34 -6.51 13.67
CA MET A 82 -2.35 -7.50 13.32
C MET A 82 -1.47 -7.78 14.53
N ARG A 83 -1.22 -9.06 14.81
CA ARG A 83 -0.35 -9.47 15.90
C ARG A 83 0.72 -10.41 15.36
N VAL A 84 1.97 -10.08 15.64
CA VAL A 84 3.09 -10.92 15.24
C VAL A 84 3.47 -11.81 16.42
N HIS A 85 3.44 -13.11 16.23
CA HIS A 85 3.72 -14.06 17.30
C HIS A 85 5.18 -14.51 17.34
N CYS A 86 5.91 -14.38 16.25
CA CYS A 86 7.34 -14.73 16.25
C CYS A 86 8.09 -13.99 15.13
#